data_8cf80df6d6ad7b7e56b867ce8544291d
#
_entry.id   8cf80df6d6ad7b7e56b867ce8544291d
#
_cell.length_a   1.000
_cell.length_b   1.000
_cell.length_c   1.000
_cell.angle_alpha   90.00
_cell.angle_beta   90.00
_cell.angle_gamma   90.00
#
_symmetry.space_group_name_H-M   'P 1'
#
loop_
_entity.id
_entity.type
_entity.pdbx_description
1 polymer ?
#
loop_
_entity_poly.entity_id
_entity_poly.type
_entity_poly.pdbx_seq_one_letter_code
_entity_poly.pdbx_strand_id
1 'polypeptide(L)'
;MSAQTKPDAAEKFVGIQVSPISFIDEGVDTVLDTLQNRVGVNVLMLGTVSWLGLKTGRSISHKLDGWPDHGVPEPFTMKGGAYFNPDPRYYSQTLIKDFRATDKEMEGIDILDLVVPAAHERGMKVYVELMEPFFKYAGHGSVNNIEIPNLANCMEVDVFGRRKDEPSTSNPDYRNWMHAIIEDQVRNYDIDGIMWCNERNSPLDQMMQGEAPGDFSEASRNEAIARGIDVEACRRACIAMYEYMQDALVGKEFDDGAFVTFLRVLMQNPEVLIWEKFWLERNKDLDRELYGLVKWCKPNMPFGLNVWNRNHFNIFRRAQWPWYEQTLYADWVKPITYQHQSGEIWAKEFGFFQKTIMRDFDPETAMKVLDGILNVEGSALGSVIQDGLDPDTYVFNQCADAVRGVHGEAKVFMGLGIDAPRVRADQAKCTPDIAYRSVMATYRAGGDGVVLSPNYASMKLENLDGVAKALTELGLKS
;
A
#
# COMPACT_ATOMS: atom_id res chain seq x y z
N MET A 1 -22.06 30.08 -11.37
CA MET A 1 -20.64 30.43 -11.25
C MET A 1 -20.40 30.85 -9.81
N SER A 2 -20.04 29.92 -8.95
CA SER A 2 -19.65 30.13 -7.55
C SER A 2 -18.16 30.46 -7.55
N ALA A 3 -17.78 31.59 -6.96
CA ALA A 3 -16.39 31.97 -6.79
C ALA A 3 -15.65 30.89 -6.01
N GLN A 4 -14.60 30.31 -6.60
CA GLN A 4 -13.64 29.49 -5.90
C GLN A 4 -13.00 30.36 -4.81
N THR A 5 -13.39 30.16 -3.56
CA THR A 5 -12.63 30.63 -2.42
C THR A 5 -11.25 30.00 -2.49
N LYS A 6 -10.20 30.84 -2.59
CA LYS A 6 -8.83 30.39 -2.33
C LYS A 6 -8.84 29.65 -0.99
N PRO A 7 -8.25 28.45 -0.90
CA PRO A 7 -8.05 27.84 0.41
C PRO A 7 -7.29 28.85 1.27
N ASP A 8 -7.76 29.07 2.49
CA ASP A 8 -6.95 29.68 3.53
C ASP A 8 -5.58 29.01 3.48
N ALA A 9 -4.51 29.71 3.90
CA ALA A 9 -3.14 29.20 3.87
C ALA A 9 -2.99 27.95 4.75
N ALA A 10 -3.79 26.92 4.45
CA ALA A 10 -3.69 25.59 4.97
C ALA A 10 -2.30 25.07 4.60
N GLU A 11 -1.62 24.52 5.56
CA GLU A 11 -0.26 24.03 5.41
C GLU A 11 -0.16 23.17 4.17
N LYS A 12 0.58 23.65 3.16
CA LYS A 12 0.82 22.97 1.89
C LYS A 12 1.40 21.57 2.17
N PHE A 13 0.82 20.53 1.59
CA PHE A 13 1.33 19.18 1.70
C PHE A 13 1.64 18.61 0.31
N VAL A 14 2.92 18.60 -0.04
CA VAL A 14 3.44 17.98 -1.26
C VAL A 14 4.51 17.00 -0.84
N GLY A 15 4.10 15.75 -0.67
CA GLY A 15 4.97 14.64 -0.27
C GLY A 15 5.58 13.90 -1.45
N ILE A 16 6.68 13.21 -1.21
CA ILE A 16 7.29 12.26 -2.15
C ILE A 16 7.85 11.05 -1.43
N GLN A 17 7.59 9.86 -1.94
CA GLN A 17 8.24 8.64 -1.45
C GLN A 17 9.66 8.56 -1.99
N VAL A 18 10.62 8.36 -1.09
CA VAL A 18 12.05 8.30 -1.43
C VAL A 18 12.75 7.19 -0.66
N SER A 19 13.52 6.37 -1.37
CA SER A 19 14.33 5.33 -0.77
C SER A 19 15.73 5.83 -0.41
N PRO A 20 16.40 5.21 0.56
CA PRO A 20 17.74 5.57 1.00
C PRO A 20 18.77 5.67 -0.12
N ILE A 21 18.68 4.78 -1.11
CA ILE A 21 19.68 4.70 -2.20
C ILE A 21 19.78 6.01 -2.99
N SER A 22 18.69 6.78 -3.09
CA SER A 22 18.73 8.07 -3.80
C SER A 22 19.71 9.05 -3.14
N PHE A 23 19.77 9.08 -1.82
CA PHE A 23 20.66 9.96 -1.07
C PHE A 23 22.13 9.52 -1.15
N ILE A 24 22.37 8.22 -1.34
CA ILE A 24 23.71 7.66 -1.51
C ILE A 24 24.23 7.92 -2.92
N ASP A 25 23.39 7.68 -3.93
CA ASP A 25 23.80 7.80 -5.34
C ASP A 25 23.93 9.25 -5.79
N GLU A 26 22.95 10.09 -5.42
CA GLU A 26 22.84 11.46 -5.92
C GLU A 26 23.42 12.49 -4.93
N GLY A 27 23.61 12.10 -3.68
CA GLY A 27 23.98 12.98 -2.58
C GLY A 27 22.75 13.68 -1.96
N VAL A 28 22.83 13.89 -0.63
CA VAL A 28 21.71 14.44 0.15
C VAL A 28 21.25 15.80 -0.38
N ASP A 29 22.18 16.72 -0.56
CA ASP A 29 21.89 18.07 -1.01
C ASP A 29 21.26 18.08 -2.41
N THR A 30 21.79 17.30 -3.34
CA THR A 30 21.26 17.22 -4.71
C THR A 30 19.81 16.71 -4.73
N VAL A 31 19.51 15.68 -3.96
CA VAL A 31 18.16 15.13 -3.87
C VAL A 31 17.21 16.17 -3.27
N LEU A 32 17.55 16.74 -2.12
CA LEU A 32 16.70 17.70 -1.43
C LEU A 32 16.46 18.95 -2.25
N ASP A 33 17.50 19.51 -2.86
CA ASP A 33 17.39 20.69 -3.71
C ASP A 33 16.56 20.41 -4.98
N THR A 34 16.71 19.25 -5.59
CA THR A 34 15.89 18.83 -6.72
C THR A 34 14.42 18.74 -6.31
N LEU A 35 14.13 18.08 -5.21
CA LEU A 35 12.76 17.88 -4.73
C LEU A 35 12.10 19.21 -4.34
N GLN A 36 12.80 20.05 -3.59
CA GLN A 36 12.26 21.32 -3.12
C GLN A 36 12.19 22.37 -4.24
N ASN A 37 13.31 22.63 -4.91
CA ASN A 37 13.41 23.78 -5.83
C ASN A 37 12.78 23.47 -7.19
N ARG A 38 13.01 22.27 -7.74
CA ARG A 38 12.47 21.89 -9.05
C ARG A 38 10.99 21.49 -8.95
N VAL A 39 10.60 20.72 -7.96
CA VAL A 39 9.26 20.13 -7.88
C VAL A 39 8.34 20.93 -6.97
N GLY A 40 8.82 21.42 -5.84
CA GLY A 40 8.04 22.08 -4.80
C GLY A 40 7.60 21.15 -3.67
N VAL A 41 8.31 20.00 -3.50
CA VAL A 41 8.12 19.08 -2.39
C VAL A 41 8.50 19.74 -1.07
N ASN A 42 7.73 19.49 -0.03
CA ASN A 42 8.01 19.97 1.32
C ASN A 42 7.92 18.87 2.39
N VAL A 43 7.55 17.64 1.99
CA VAL A 43 7.50 16.48 2.90
C VAL A 43 8.15 15.28 2.22
N LEU A 44 9.13 14.68 2.89
CA LEU A 44 9.68 13.39 2.48
C LEU A 44 8.90 12.25 3.12
N MET A 45 8.54 11.23 2.35
CA MET A 45 8.14 9.92 2.83
C MET A 45 9.36 9.01 2.73
N LEU A 46 10.18 8.98 3.76
CA LEU A 46 11.46 8.29 3.76
C LEU A 46 11.28 6.82 4.12
N GLY A 47 11.59 5.93 3.20
CA GLY A 47 11.61 4.48 3.44
C GLY A 47 12.76 4.10 4.36
N THR A 48 12.48 3.80 5.62
CA THR A 48 13.51 3.44 6.61
C THR A 48 13.69 1.95 6.76
N VAL A 49 12.78 1.16 6.23
CA VAL A 49 12.83 -0.30 6.20
C VAL A 49 12.45 -0.79 4.82
N SER A 50 13.18 -1.76 4.29
CA SER A 50 12.84 -2.45 3.06
C SER A 50 12.98 -3.95 3.24
N TRP A 51 12.03 -4.71 2.71
CA TRP A 51 12.00 -6.17 2.82
C TRP A 51 12.51 -6.87 1.55
N LEU A 52 12.82 -6.08 0.51
CA LEU A 52 13.26 -6.57 -0.81
C LEU A 52 14.70 -6.14 -1.15
N GLY A 53 15.47 -5.73 -0.14
CA GLY A 53 16.79 -5.13 -0.32
C GLY A 53 16.74 -3.67 -0.78
N LEU A 54 17.88 -3.02 -0.86
CA LEU A 54 17.98 -1.73 -1.52
C LEU A 54 17.52 -1.87 -2.96
N LYS A 55 16.39 -1.29 -3.24
CA LYS A 55 15.95 -1.20 -4.62
C LYS A 55 16.88 -0.20 -5.32
N THR A 56 17.45 -0.69 -6.35
CA THR A 56 18.04 -0.09 -7.49
C THR A 56 17.79 1.42 -7.61
N GLY A 57 18.88 2.15 -7.70
CA GLY A 57 18.86 3.57 -8.01
C GLY A 57 18.29 3.88 -9.40
N ARG A 58 18.41 5.12 -9.83
CA ARG A 58 17.89 5.60 -11.13
C ARG A 58 18.39 4.83 -12.34
N SER A 59 19.61 4.30 -12.30
CA SER A 59 20.22 3.58 -13.42
C SER A 59 19.40 2.42 -13.92
N ILE A 60 18.73 1.68 -13.05
CA ILE A 60 17.89 0.54 -13.46
C ILE A 60 16.56 1.00 -14.05
N SER A 61 15.94 1.99 -13.43
CA SER A 61 14.64 2.49 -13.89
C SER A 61 14.74 3.22 -15.23
N HIS A 62 15.82 3.92 -15.48
CA HIS A 62 15.96 4.83 -16.63
C HIS A 62 17.20 4.61 -17.49
N LYS A 63 18.09 3.68 -17.13
CA LYS A 63 19.39 3.46 -17.82
C LYS A 63 20.15 4.76 -18.05
N LEU A 64 20.24 5.57 -17.00
CA LEU A 64 20.94 6.84 -17.07
C LEU A 64 22.44 6.63 -16.91
N ASP A 65 23.23 7.16 -17.84
CA ASP A 65 24.69 7.15 -17.76
C ASP A 65 25.16 8.00 -16.55
N GLY A 66 26.15 7.48 -15.86
CA GLY A 66 26.79 8.18 -14.73
C GLY A 66 26.22 7.87 -13.35
N TRP A 67 25.16 7.07 -13.25
CA TRP A 67 24.61 6.61 -11.97
C TRP A 67 25.14 5.20 -11.64
N PRO A 68 25.35 4.88 -10.34
CA PRO A 68 25.76 3.54 -9.93
C PRO A 68 24.75 2.47 -10.37
N ASP A 69 25.26 1.37 -10.91
CA ASP A 69 24.43 0.20 -11.23
C ASP A 69 24.49 -0.78 -10.06
N HIS A 70 23.38 -0.89 -9.34
CA HIS A 70 23.23 -1.80 -8.19
C HIS A 70 22.77 -3.20 -8.58
N GLY A 71 22.64 -3.48 -9.88
CA GLY A 71 22.10 -4.76 -10.37
C GLY A 71 20.59 -4.91 -10.14
N VAL A 72 20.05 -5.99 -10.63
CA VAL A 72 18.63 -6.35 -10.40
C VAL A 72 18.56 -7.11 -9.07
N PRO A 73 17.62 -6.78 -8.15
CA PRO A 73 17.41 -7.58 -6.94
C PRO A 73 17.20 -9.03 -7.31
N GLU A 74 17.88 -9.95 -6.61
CA GLU A 74 17.70 -11.38 -6.82
C GLU A 74 16.22 -11.75 -6.59
N PRO A 75 15.52 -12.30 -7.58
CA PRO A 75 14.17 -12.77 -7.38
C PRO A 75 14.14 -13.89 -6.36
N PHE A 76 13.06 -13.99 -5.60
CA PHE A 76 12.80 -15.04 -4.61
C PHE A 76 13.67 -14.98 -3.33
N THR A 77 14.45 -13.95 -3.12
CA THR A 77 15.19 -13.73 -1.88
C THR A 77 14.62 -12.52 -1.16
N MET A 78 14.30 -12.70 0.10
CA MET A 78 13.95 -11.60 0.97
C MET A 78 15.21 -11.09 1.62
N LYS A 79 15.77 -10.07 1.02
CA LYS A 79 16.89 -9.28 1.53
C LYS A 79 16.38 -7.93 1.99
N GLY A 80 17.08 -7.34 2.92
CA GLY A 80 16.77 -6.02 3.41
C GLY A 80 16.60 -6.01 4.91
N GLY A 81 15.99 -4.96 5.40
CA GLY A 81 15.84 -4.70 6.82
C GLY A 81 15.80 -3.22 7.10
N ALA A 82 16.22 -2.84 8.29
CA ALA A 82 16.29 -1.44 8.70
C ALA A 82 17.52 -0.73 8.08
N TYR A 83 17.30 0.48 7.60
CA TYR A 83 18.34 1.42 7.16
C TYR A 83 18.64 2.51 8.21
N PHE A 84 18.02 2.43 9.38
CA PHE A 84 18.37 3.14 10.60
C PHE A 84 19.08 2.17 11.57
N ASN A 85 19.63 2.63 12.66
CA ASN A 85 20.30 1.80 13.65
C ASN A 85 19.31 1.40 14.77
N PRO A 86 18.74 0.18 14.75
CA PRO A 86 17.78 -0.23 15.77
C PRO A 86 18.40 -0.22 17.17
N ASP A 87 17.73 0.43 18.13
CA ASP A 87 18.14 0.43 19.52
C ASP A 87 17.63 -0.84 20.24
N PRO A 88 18.51 -1.74 20.67
CA PRO A 88 18.13 -3.04 21.27
C PRO A 88 17.15 -2.95 22.43
N ARG A 89 17.07 -1.81 23.12
CA ARG A 89 16.18 -1.59 24.27
C ARG A 89 14.71 -1.77 23.91
N TYR A 90 14.30 -1.42 22.67
CA TYR A 90 12.91 -1.52 22.22
C TYR A 90 12.52 -2.94 21.81
N TYR A 91 13.47 -3.77 21.40
CA TYR A 91 13.22 -5.11 20.83
C TYR A 91 13.27 -6.25 21.86
N SER A 92 13.14 -5.95 23.17
CA SER A 92 13.21 -6.96 24.23
C SER A 92 12.01 -7.93 24.22
N GLN A 93 10.86 -7.51 23.69
CA GLN A 93 9.60 -8.25 23.69
C GLN A 93 9.35 -9.05 22.38
N THR A 94 10.33 -9.17 21.51
CA THR A 94 10.25 -9.92 20.26
C THR A 94 11.47 -10.80 20.06
N LEU A 95 11.32 -11.91 19.33
CA LEU A 95 12.44 -12.72 18.88
C LEU A 95 13.11 -12.15 17.60
N ILE A 96 12.47 -11.19 16.93
CA ILE A 96 13.01 -10.54 15.71
C ILE A 96 13.87 -9.35 16.14
N LYS A 97 15.20 -9.55 16.20
CA LYS A 97 16.15 -8.54 16.71
C LYS A 97 17.20 -8.13 15.68
N ASP A 98 17.64 -9.09 14.85
CA ASP A 98 18.72 -8.90 13.89
C ASP A 98 18.12 -8.62 12.51
N PHE A 99 17.70 -7.39 12.28
CA PHE A 99 17.06 -6.99 11.03
C PHE A 99 17.66 -5.71 10.40
N ARG A 100 18.87 -5.32 10.82
CA ARG A 100 19.64 -4.25 10.14
C ARG A 100 19.97 -4.72 8.72
N ALA A 101 19.71 -3.87 7.73
CA ALA A 101 20.04 -4.16 6.34
C ALA A 101 21.54 -4.35 6.16
N THR A 102 21.90 -5.30 5.31
CA THR A 102 23.30 -5.71 5.05
C THR A 102 23.83 -5.22 3.69
N ASP A 103 23.12 -4.30 3.05
CA ASP A 103 23.52 -3.71 1.79
C ASP A 103 24.81 -2.91 1.98
N LYS A 104 25.80 -3.16 1.11
CA LYS A 104 27.14 -2.53 1.22
C LYS A 104 27.09 -1.02 1.12
N GLU A 105 26.18 -0.51 0.31
CA GLU A 105 25.94 0.92 0.10
C GLU A 105 25.50 1.63 1.37
N MET A 106 24.93 0.87 2.32
CA MET A 106 24.40 1.37 3.58
C MET A 106 25.28 1.02 4.79
N GLU A 107 26.46 0.45 4.55
CA GLU A 107 27.38 0.07 5.63
C GLU A 107 27.80 1.30 6.45
N GLY A 108 27.52 1.27 7.75
CA GLY A 108 27.83 2.37 8.67
C GLY A 108 26.95 3.62 8.53
N ILE A 109 25.94 3.60 7.67
CA ILE A 109 25.05 4.75 7.44
C ILE A 109 23.73 4.53 8.18
N ASP A 110 23.35 5.51 9.00
CA ASP A 110 21.99 5.66 9.49
C ASP A 110 21.26 6.69 8.62
N ILE A 111 20.21 6.25 7.92
CA ILE A 111 19.53 7.13 6.96
C ILE A 111 18.77 8.27 7.65
N LEU A 112 18.27 8.04 8.86
CA LEU A 112 17.55 9.07 9.60
C LEU A 112 18.51 10.14 10.12
N ASP A 113 19.66 9.76 10.69
CA ASP A 113 20.71 10.69 11.10
C ASP A 113 21.26 11.49 9.92
N LEU A 114 21.30 10.89 8.73
CA LEU A 114 21.80 11.53 7.52
C LEU A 114 20.80 12.55 6.93
N VAL A 115 19.54 12.18 6.83
CA VAL A 115 18.54 12.92 6.03
C VAL A 115 17.72 13.90 6.85
N VAL A 116 17.36 13.56 8.09
CA VAL A 116 16.45 14.41 8.91
C VAL A 116 17.04 15.81 9.16
N PRO A 117 18.29 15.98 9.63
CA PRO A 117 18.84 17.31 9.86
C PRO A 117 18.92 18.14 8.57
N ALA A 118 19.38 17.53 7.48
CA ALA A 118 19.53 18.21 6.19
C ALA A 118 18.19 18.65 5.58
N ALA A 119 17.13 17.88 5.78
CA ALA A 119 15.77 18.24 5.38
C ALA A 119 15.24 19.40 6.22
N HIS A 120 15.43 19.34 7.54
CA HIS A 120 14.99 20.40 8.47
C HIS A 120 15.71 21.73 8.22
N GLU A 121 17.00 21.73 7.88
CA GLU A 121 17.73 22.95 7.47
C GLU A 121 17.10 23.65 6.26
N ARG A 122 16.36 22.90 5.43
CA ARG A 122 15.60 23.42 4.28
C ARG A 122 14.12 23.71 4.58
N GLY A 123 13.69 23.51 5.84
CA GLY A 123 12.28 23.62 6.23
C GLY A 123 11.39 22.52 5.66
N MET A 124 11.98 21.40 5.22
CA MET A 124 11.24 20.21 4.77
C MET A 124 10.94 19.30 5.97
N LYS A 125 9.78 18.64 5.95
CA LYS A 125 9.41 17.62 6.94
C LYS A 125 9.83 16.23 6.49
N VAL A 126 10.13 15.37 7.46
CA VAL A 126 10.46 13.97 7.21
C VAL A 126 9.44 13.06 7.91
N TYR A 127 8.62 12.39 7.11
CA TYR A 127 7.75 11.32 7.55
C TYR A 127 8.42 9.98 7.25
N VAL A 128 8.38 9.08 8.20
CA VAL A 128 8.87 7.72 7.98
C VAL A 128 7.81 6.91 7.26
N GLU A 129 8.18 6.28 6.16
CA GLU A 129 7.37 5.29 5.49
C GLU A 129 7.70 3.90 6.02
N LEU A 130 6.71 3.27 6.63
CA LEU A 130 6.79 1.89 7.10
C LEU A 130 5.82 1.03 6.31
N MET A 131 6.37 0.10 5.54
CA MET A 131 5.60 -0.91 4.82
C MET A 131 5.70 -2.23 5.58
N GLU A 132 4.57 -2.90 5.76
CA GLU A 132 4.59 -4.27 6.28
C GLU A 132 5.45 -5.18 5.40
N PRO A 133 6.14 -6.16 6.01
CA PRO A 133 6.80 -7.19 5.22
C PRO A 133 5.76 -8.09 4.55
N PHE A 134 5.66 -7.98 3.23
CA PHE A 134 4.88 -8.91 2.44
C PHE A 134 5.66 -9.30 1.16
N PHE A 135 5.52 -10.55 0.78
CA PHE A 135 6.43 -11.20 -0.18
C PHE A 135 5.78 -11.53 -1.52
N LYS A 136 4.57 -11.07 -1.75
CA LYS A 136 3.81 -11.32 -2.99
C LYS A 136 4.58 -11.07 -4.28
N TYR A 137 5.45 -10.09 -4.25
CA TYR A 137 6.23 -9.73 -5.45
C TYR A 137 7.51 -10.54 -5.63
N ALA A 138 7.91 -11.27 -4.59
CA ALA A 138 9.11 -12.12 -4.64
C ALA A 138 8.82 -13.58 -5.04
N GLY A 139 7.53 -13.95 -5.16
CA GLY A 139 7.07 -15.28 -5.50
C GLY A 139 7.08 -16.27 -4.33
N HIS A 140 6.42 -17.41 -4.50
CA HIS A 140 6.22 -18.42 -3.45
C HIS A 140 7.51 -19.03 -2.88
N GLY A 141 8.65 -18.82 -3.53
CA GLY A 141 9.95 -19.27 -3.02
C GLY A 141 10.52 -18.38 -1.91
N SER A 142 10.08 -17.12 -1.82
CA SER A 142 10.65 -16.14 -0.90
C SER A 142 10.39 -16.45 0.57
N VAL A 143 9.24 -17.03 0.89
CA VAL A 143 8.88 -17.40 2.27
C VAL A 143 9.85 -18.42 2.89
N ASN A 144 10.53 -19.21 2.06
CA ASN A 144 11.55 -20.16 2.50
C ASN A 144 12.96 -19.56 2.55
N ASN A 145 13.15 -18.35 2.01
CA ASN A 145 14.42 -17.65 1.89
C ASN A 145 14.42 -16.34 2.69
N ILE A 146 13.72 -16.30 3.82
CA ILE A 146 13.68 -15.14 4.70
C ILE A 146 15.00 -15.06 5.46
N GLU A 147 15.79 -14.02 5.20
CA GLU A 147 17.10 -13.81 5.84
C GLU A 147 16.99 -13.17 7.23
N ILE A 148 15.87 -12.52 7.55
CA ILE A 148 15.66 -11.94 8.88
C ILE A 148 15.37 -13.06 9.90
N PRO A 149 16.25 -13.25 10.90
CA PRO A 149 16.09 -14.33 11.87
C PRO A 149 14.75 -14.25 12.60
N ASN A 150 14.11 -15.41 12.77
CA ASN A 150 12.81 -15.62 13.42
C ASN A 150 11.57 -15.09 12.68
N LEU A 151 11.69 -14.24 11.66
CA LEU A 151 10.53 -13.73 10.93
C LEU A 151 9.73 -14.86 10.26
N ALA A 152 10.41 -15.89 9.75
CA ALA A 152 9.76 -17.05 9.16
C ALA A 152 8.80 -17.79 10.11
N ASN A 153 8.99 -17.65 11.43
CA ASN A 153 8.12 -18.25 12.46
C ASN A 153 6.83 -17.46 12.68
N CYS A 154 6.78 -16.24 12.16
CA CYS A 154 5.65 -15.33 12.33
C CYS A 154 4.66 -15.34 11.16
N MET A 155 4.94 -16.11 10.10
CA MET A 155 4.14 -16.10 8.88
C MET A 155 2.75 -16.70 9.08
N GLU A 156 1.76 -16.18 8.33
CA GLU A 156 0.44 -16.78 8.24
C GLU A 156 0.52 -18.25 7.75
N VAL A 157 -0.49 -19.02 8.09
CA VAL A 157 -0.67 -20.40 7.64
C VAL A 157 -2.03 -20.51 6.95
N ASP A 158 -2.07 -21.12 5.77
CA ASP A 158 -3.31 -21.33 5.06
C ASP A 158 -4.18 -22.43 5.68
N VAL A 159 -5.39 -22.55 5.17
CA VAL A 159 -6.39 -23.54 5.61
C VAL A 159 -5.90 -25.00 5.51
N PHE A 160 -4.86 -25.28 4.72
CA PHE A 160 -4.25 -26.60 4.53
C PHE A 160 -2.96 -26.81 5.33
N GLY A 161 -2.56 -25.84 6.16
CA GLY A 161 -1.37 -25.90 7.00
C GLY A 161 -0.07 -25.49 6.31
N ARG A 162 -0.13 -24.81 5.16
CA ARG A 162 1.04 -24.32 4.43
C ARG A 162 1.34 -22.88 4.83
N ARG A 163 2.62 -22.55 4.97
CA ARG A 163 3.07 -21.19 5.26
C ARG A 163 2.76 -20.25 4.08
N LYS A 164 2.26 -19.05 4.39
CA LYS A 164 1.94 -18.00 3.42
C LYS A 164 3.04 -16.93 3.35
N ASP A 165 2.87 -15.99 2.46
CA ASP A 165 3.84 -14.94 2.15
C ASP A 165 3.67 -13.67 3.01
N GLU A 166 2.82 -13.69 4.01
CA GLU A 166 2.51 -12.55 4.89
C GLU A 166 2.68 -12.95 6.36
N PRO A 167 3.23 -12.08 7.23
CA PRO A 167 3.27 -12.34 8.67
C PRO A 167 1.86 -12.31 9.27
N SER A 168 1.61 -13.16 10.26
CA SER A 168 0.37 -13.15 11.03
C SER A 168 0.29 -11.95 11.96
N THR A 169 -0.76 -11.16 11.84
CA THR A 169 -1.03 -10.05 12.78
C THR A 169 -1.48 -10.52 14.16
N SER A 170 -1.80 -11.79 14.34
CA SER A 170 -2.01 -12.41 15.64
C SER A 170 -0.71 -12.89 16.31
N ASN A 171 0.41 -12.96 15.58
CA ASN A 171 1.67 -13.41 16.15
C ASN A 171 2.28 -12.34 17.06
N PRO A 172 2.52 -12.62 18.35
CA PRO A 172 2.99 -11.61 19.30
C PRO A 172 4.40 -11.10 19.00
N ASP A 173 5.30 -11.94 18.47
CA ASP A 173 6.64 -11.49 18.10
C ASP A 173 6.60 -10.50 16.94
N TYR A 174 5.74 -10.74 15.95
CA TYR A 174 5.54 -9.82 14.83
C TYR A 174 4.93 -8.50 15.29
N ARG A 175 3.86 -8.53 16.10
CA ARG A 175 3.22 -7.31 16.63
C ARG A 175 4.20 -6.49 17.46
N ASN A 176 4.89 -7.13 18.40
CA ASN A 176 5.88 -6.45 19.25
C ASN A 176 7.03 -5.88 18.43
N TRP A 177 7.42 -6.54 17.35
CA TRP A 177 8.43 -6.04 16.44
C TRP A 177 7.98 -4.77 15.68
N MET A 178 6.74 -4.74 15.16
CA MET A 178 6.19 -3.53 14.53
C MET A 178 6.07 -2.37 15.53
N HIS A 179 5.60 -2.64 16.75
CA HIS A 179 5.56 -1.65 17.81
C HIS A 179 6.97 -1.11 18.11
N ALA A 180 7.95 -2.00 18.26
CA ALA A 180 9.33 -1.62 18.56
C ALA A 180 9.94 -0.74 17.45
N ILE A 181 9.74 -1.07 16.18
CA ILE A 181 10.23 -0.26 15.04
C ILE A 181 9.66 1.16 15.11
N ILE A 182 8.37 1.30 15.38
CA ILE A 182 7.72 2.63 15.47
C ILE A 182 8.19 3.39 16.69
N GLU A 183 8.19 2.75 17.86
CA GLU A 183 8.60 3.40 19.11
C GLU A 183 10.06 3.87 19.06
N ASP A 184 10.95 3.04 18.53
CA ASP A 184 12.36 3.35 18.34
C ASP A 184 12.54 4.61 17.48
N GLN A 185 11.92 4.63 16.30
CA GLN A 185 12.05 5.76 15.38
C GLN A 185 11.41 7.05 15.94
N VAL A 186 10.24 6.95 16.57
CA VAL A 186 9.54 8.12 17.14
C VAL A 186 10.32 8.72 18.31
N ARG A 187 10.99 7.90 19.12
CA ARG A 187 11.68 8.39 20.33
C ARG A 187 13.11 8.83 20.05
N ASN A 188 13.80 8.16 19.15
CA ASN A 188 15.24 8.38 18.96
C ASN A 188 15.56 9.37 17.83
N TYR A 189 14.60 9.66 16.94
CA TYR A 189 14.81 10.57 15.82
C TYR A 189 13.82 11.73 15.81
N ASP A 190 14.24 12.86 15.25
CA ASP A 190 13.41 14.06 15.14
C ASP A 190 12.54 14.03 13.86
N ILE A 191 11.81 12.93 13.69
CA ILE A 191 10.87 12.75 12.58
C ILE A 191 9.57 13.52 12.83
N ASP A 192 8.91 13.93 11.73
CA ASP A 192 7.70 14.77 11.75
C ASP A 192 6.40 13.99 11.61
N GLY A 193 6.44 12.71 11.24
CA GLY A 193 5.24 11.89 11.08
C GLY A 193 5.54 10.47 10.63
N ILE A 194 4.48 9.67 10.55
CA ILE A 194 4.53 8.26 10.13
C ILE A 194 3.52 8.04 9.00
N MET A 195 3.93 7.31 7.97
CA MET A 195 3.06 6.68 6.99
C MET A 195 3.12 5.16 7.14
N TRP A 196 2.02 4.57 7.55
CA TRP A 196 1.88 3.13 7.69
C TRP A 196 1.23 2.52 6.45
N CYS A 197 1.81 1.47 5.93
CA CYS A 197 1.36 0.78 4.73
C CYS A 197 1.04 -0.68 5.03
N ASN A 198 -0.25 -1.00 4.99
CA ASN A 198 -0.81 -2.34 5.17
C ASN A 198 -1.55 -2.75 3.89
N GLU A 199 -0.97 -3.64 3.10
CA GLU A 199 -1.51 -4.07 1.80
C GLU A 199 -1.79 -5.57 1.78
N ARG A 200 -2.77 -6.02 2.56
CA ARG A 200 -3.11 -7.43 2.74
C ARG A 200 -4.37 -7.83 1.98
N ASN A 201 -4.42 -9.09 1.56
CA ASN A 201 -5.64 -9.71 1.05
C ASN A 201 -6.34 -10.48 2.16
N SER A 202 -7.64 -10.24 2.34
CA SER A 202 -8.46 -11.01 3.27
C SER A 202 -8.67 -12.46 2.79
N PRO A 203 -9.10 -13.37 3.67
CA PRO A 203 -9.39 -14.75 3.28
C PRO A 203 -10.32 -14.89 2.07
N LEU A 204 -11.41 -14.11 2.02
CA LEU A 204 -12.33 -14.12 0.90
C LEU A 204 -11.68 -13.58 -0.39
N ASP A 205 -10.90 -12.52 -0.28
CA ASP A 205 -10.17 -11.93 -1.40
C ASP A 205 -9.11 -12.91 -1.96
N GLN A 206 -8.41 -13.65 -1.07
CA GLN A 206 -7.48 -14.71 -1.46
C GLN A 206 -8.20 -15.82 -2.24
N MET A 207 -9.34 -16.31 -1.73
CA MET A 207 -10.12 -17.36 -2.38
C MET A 207 -10.60 -16.94 -3.78
N MET A 208 -11.05 -15.70 -3.96
CA MET A 208 -11.43 -15.16 -5.26
C MET A 208 -10.28 -15.14 -6.26
N GLN A 209 -9.04 -14.97 -5.78
CA GLN A 209 -7.83 -15.03 -6.59
C GLN A 209 -7.33 -16.45 -6.83
N GLY A 210 -8.02 -17.47 -6.31
CA GLY A 210 -7.62 -18.87 -6.39
C GLY A 210 -6.56 -19.28 -5.37
N GLU A 211 -6.27 -18.43 -4.39
CA GLU A 211 -5.33 -18.69 -3.31
C GLU A 211 -6.05 -19.33 -2.12
N ALA A 212 -5.37 -20.24 -1.42
CA ALA A 212 -5.91 -20.81 -0.19
C ALA A 212 -5.96 -19.75 0.93
N PRO A 213 -7.08 -19.64 1.65
CA PRO A 213 -7.26 -18.59 2.64
C PRO A 213 -6.38 -18.77 3.88
N GLY A 214 -5.86 -17.69 4.45
CA GLY A 214 -5.23 -17.56 5.77
C GLY A 214 -6.20 -16.90 6.77
N ASP A 215 -5.83 -16.56 7.97
CA ASP A 215 -4.65 -17.03 8.69
C ASP A 215 -5.07 -18.11 9.69
N PHE A 216 -4.64 -19.34 9.47
CA PHE A 216 -4.86 -20.48 10.38
C PHE A 216 -3.59 -20.83 11.16
N SER A 217 -2.68 -19.89 11.38
CA SER A 217 -1.53 -20.06 12.25
C SER A 217 -1.94 -20.39 13.69
N GLU A 218 -1.04 -20.96 14.47
CA GLU A 218 -1.31 -21.29 15.87
C GLU A 218 -1.75 -20.05 16.67
N ALA A 219 -1.09 -18.91 16.46
CA ALA A 219 -1.43 -17.67 17.14
C ALA A 219 -2.86 -17.22 16.81
N SER A 220 -3.24 -17.19 15.53
CA SER A 220 -4.59 -16.83 15.10
C SER A 220 -5.65 -17.79 15.62
N ARG A 221 -5.39 -19.12 15.57
CA ARG A 221 -6.34 -20.11 16.10
C ARG A 221 -6.54 -19.93 17.60
N ASN A 222 -5.48 -19.78 18.38
CA ASN A 222 -5.57 -19.59 19.82
C ASN A 222 -6.35 -18.33 20.18
N GLU A 223 -6.12 -17.24 19.45
CA GLU A 223 -6.85 -16.00 19.66
C GLU A 223 -8.34 -16.12 19.27
N ALA A 224 -8.65 -16.78 18.15
CA ALA A 224 -10.02 -17.02 17.73
C ALA A 224 -10.78 -17.88 18.77
N ILE A 225 -10.16 -18.93 19.29
CA ILE A 225 -10.72 -19.76 20.36
C ILE A 225 -10.98 -18.94 21.63
N ALA A 226 -10.02 -18.09 22.02
CA ALA A 226 -10.20 -17.20 23.17
C ALA A 226 -11.37 -16.22 23.01
N ARG A 227 -11.74 -15.87 21.77
CA ARG A 227 -12.92 -15.06 21.42
C ARG A 227 -14.21 -15.87 21.25
N GLY A 228 -14.17 -17.19 21.48
CA GLY A 228 -15.32 -18.07 21.34
C GLY A 228 -15.68 -18.48 19.92
N ILE A 229 -14.73 -18.35 18.97
CA ILE A 229 -14.92 -18.73 17.56
C ILE A 229 -14.60 -20.22 17.41
N ASP A 230 -15.50 -20.98 16.77
CA ASP A 230 -15.25 -22.36 16.34
C ASP A 230 -14.35 -22.38 15.11
N VAL A 231 -13.03 -22.51 15.36
CA VAL A 231 -12.00 -22.48 14.32
C VAL A 231 -12.17 -23.60 13.31
N GLU A 232 -12.59 -24.80 13.75
CA GLU A 232 -12.76 -25.94 12.85
C GLU A 232 -14.01 -25.79 11.97
N ALA A 233 -15.08 -25.18 12.47
CA ALA A 233 -16.23 -24.81 11.65
C ALA A 233 -15.81 -23.75 10.60
N CYS A 234 -15.08 -22.70 11.00
CA CYS A 234 -14.55 -21.70 10.07
C CYS A 234 -13.63 -22.33 9.01
N ARG A 235 -12.76 -23.27 9.42
CA ARG A 235 -11.86 -23.96 8.50
C ARG A 235 -12.63 -24.76 7.44
N ARG A 236 -13.62 -25.54 7.84
CA ARG A 236 -14.48 -26.28 6.89
C ARG A 236 -15.24 -25.36 5.95
N ALA A 237 -15.78 -24.26 6.47
CA ALA A 237 -16.48 -23.27 5.68
C ALA A 237 -15.57 -22.59 4.65
N CYS A 238 -14.35 -22.21 5.05
CA CYS A 238 -13.35 -21.66 4.14
C CYS A 238 -12.92 -22.66 3.06
N ILE A 239 -12.79 -23.95 3.39
CA ILE A 239 -12.51 -25.00 2.38
C ILE A 239 -13.67 -25.09 1.37
N ALA A 240 -14.93 -25.13 1.82
CA ALA A 240 -16.08 -25.21 0.93
C ALA A 240 -16.16 -23.99 -0.03
N MET A 241 -15.90 -22.78 0.48
CA MET A 241 -15.85 -21.58 -0.35
C MET A 241 -14.66 -21.60 -1.32
N TYR A 242 -13.49 -22.05 -0.86
CA TYR A 242 -12.30 -22.21 -1.71
C TYR A 242 -12.56 -23.18 -2.86
N GLU A 243 -13.14 -24.35 -2.57
CA GLU A 243 -13.50 -25.35 -3.57
C GLU A 243 -14.47 -24.76 -4.62
N TYR A 244 -15.51 -24.03 -4.18
CA TYR A 244 -16.40 -23.32 -5.08
C TYR A 244 -15.62 -22.36 -6.00
N MET A 245 -14.72 -21.55 -5.43
CA MET A 245 -13.93 -20.59 -6.22
C MET A 245 -13.00 -21.30 -7.21
N GLN A 246 -12.37 -22.42 -6.82
CA GLN A 246 -11.56 -23.23 -7.74
C GLN A 246 -12.41 -23.80 -8.88
N ASP A 247 -13.57 -24.36 -8.58
CA ASP A 247 -14.53 -24.86 -9.58
C ASP A 247 -14.94 -23.74 -10.57
N ALA A 248 -15.25 -22.55 -10.06
CA ALA A 248 -15.61 -21.41 -10.87
C ALA A 248 -14.46 -20.94 -11.78
N LEU A 249 -13.25 -20.83 -11.24
CA LEU A 249 -12.05 -20.37 -11.97
C LEU A 249 -11.66 -21.32 -13.12
N VAL A 250 -11.88 -22.62 -12.97
CA VAL A 250 -11.61 -23.60 -14.04
C VAL A 250 -12.78 -23.77 -15.02
N GLY A 251 -13.87 -23.03 -14.83
CA GLY A 251 -14.99 -22.99 -15.76
C GLY A 251 -16.04 -24.08 -15.53
N LYS A 252 -16.12 -24.70 -14.36
CA LYS A 252 -17.17 -25.67 -14.04
C LYS A 252 -18.54 -25.04 -14.10
N GLU A 253 -19.49 -25.70 -14.74
CA GLU A 253 -20.89 -25.24 -14.80
C GLU A 253 -21.60 -25.49 -13.47
N PHE A 254 -22.51 -24.57 -13.13
CA PHE A 254 -23.37 -24.65 -11.95
C PHE A 254 -24.84 -24.61 -12.38
N ASP A 255 -25.67 -25.48 -11.86
CA ASP A 255 -27.06 -25.64 -12.25
C ASP A 255 -27.89 -24.33 -12.13
N ASP A 256 -27.62 -23.51 -11.10
CA ASP A 256 -28.31 -22.24 -10.85
C ASP A 256 -27.42 -21.02 -11.18
N GLY A 257 -26.33 -21.23 -11.92
CA GLY A 257 -25.35 -20.20 -12.22
C GLY A 257 -24.37 -19.92 -11.06
N ALA A 258 -23.31 -19.19 -11.38
CA ALA A 258 -22.18 -18.95 -10.49
C ALA A 258 -22.58 -18.05 -9.30
N PHE A 259 -23.30 -16.95 -9.55
CA PHE A 259 -23.67 -16.02 -8.48
C PHE A 259 -24.61 -16.64 -7.46
N VAL A 260 -25.66 -17.34 -7.91
CA VAL A 260 -26.59 -18.02 -7.00
C VAL A 260 -25.90 -19.12 -6.22
N THR A 261 -24.99 -19.86 -6.85
CA THR A 261 -24.17 -20.89 -6.16
C THR A 261 -23.25 -20.26 -5.12
N PHE A 262 -22.61 -19.12 -5.43
CA PHE A 262 -21.83 -18.36 -4.44
C PHE A 262 -22.64 -18.01 -3.20
N LEU A 263 -23.84 -17.43 -3.40
CA LEU A 263 -24.73 -17.09 -2.29
C LEU A 263 -25.14 -18.33 -1.50
N ARG A 264 -25.45 -19.44 -2.18
CA ARG A 264 -25.80 -20.72 -1.54
C ARG A 264 -24.66 -21.24 -0.66
N VAL A 265 -23.43 -21.28 -1.19
CA VAL A 265 -22.24 -21.71 -0.43
C VAL A 265 -22.06 -20.82 0.80
N LEU A 266 -22.19 -19.50 0.65
CA LEU A 266 -22.05 -18.54 1.74
C LEU A 266 -23.15 -18.71 2.81
N MET A 267 -24.41 -18.94 2.39
CA MET A 267 -25.55 -19.17 3.32
C MET A 267 -25.43 -20.51 4.06
N GLN A 268 -24.88 -21.53 3.42
CA GLN A 268 -24.67 -22.84 4.03
C GLN A 268 -23.42 -22.91 4.91
N ASN A 269 -22.49 -21.98 4.72
CA ASN A 269 -21.21 -21.90 5.44
C ASN A 269 -20.95 -20.45 5.94
N PRO A 270 -21.83 -19.91 6.81
CA PRO A 270 -21.72 -18.52 7.27
C PRO A 270 -20.44 -18.24 8.06
N GLU A 271 -19.77 -19.27 8.54
CA GLU A 271 -18.50 -19.19 9.25
C GLU A 271 -17.35 -18.61 8.38
N VAL A 272 -17.50 -18.60 7.04
CA VAL A 272 -16.61 -17.85 6.15
C VAL A 272 -16.59 -16.37 6.55
N LEU A 273 -17.77 -15.77 6.80
CA LEU A 273 -17.87 -14.36 7.21
C LEU A 273 -17.39 -14.12 8.65
N ILE A 274 -17.52 -15.11 9.52
CA ILE A 274 -16.97 -15.04 10.88
C ILE A 274 -15.44 -15.00 10.82
N TRP A 275 -14.83 -15.86 10.00
CA TRP A 275 -13.37 -15.90 9.82
C TRP A 275 -12.85 -14.64 9.12
N GLU A 276 -13.54 -14.20 8.08
CA GLU A 276 -13.26 -12.95 7.37
C GLU A 276 -13.24 -11.76 8.32
N LYS A 277 -14.29 -11.63 9.14
CA LYS A 277 -14.39 -10.57 10.15
C LYS A 277 -13.27 -10.66 11.19
N PHE A 278 -12.98 -11.85 11.70
CA PHE A 278 -11.90 -12.06 12.69
C PHE A 278 -10.55 -11.62 12.11
N TRP A 279 -10.22 -12.07 10.90
CA TRP A 279 -8.98 -11.69 10.22
C TRP A 279 -8.88 -10.18 10.03
N LEU A 280 -9.95 -9.55 9.54
CA LEU A 280 -10.01 -8.11 9.32
C LEU A 280 -9.82 -7.31 10.61
N GLU A 281 -10.49 -7.71 11.68
CA GLU A 281 -10.37 -7.08 13.01
C GLU A 281 -8.93 -7.15 13.55
N ARG A 282 -8.22 -8.27 13.33
CA ARG A 282 -6.81 -8.40 13.74
C ARG A 282 -5.90 -7.39 13.03
N ASN A 283 -6.12 -7.19 11.74
CA ASN A 283 -5.37 -6.20 10.98
C ASN A 283 -5.68 -4.77 11.46
N LYS A 284 -6.95 -4.45 11.61
CA LYS A 284 -7.37 -3.12 12.12
C LYS A 284 -6.91 -2.85 13.55
N ASP A 285 -6.82 -3.89 14.38
CA ASP A 285 -6.29 -3.73 15.74
C ASP A 285 -4.81 -3.37 15.72
N LEU A 286 -4.01 -3.96 14.82
CA LEU A 286 -2.61 -3.55 14.67
C LEU A 286 -2.53 -2.06 14.25
N ASP A 287 -3.32 -1.62 13.27
CA ASP A 287 -3.35 -0.21 12.85
C ASP A 287 -3.70 0.72 14.03
N ARG A 288 -4.72 0.36 14.83
CA ARG A 288 -5.13 1.13 16.04
C ARG A 288 -4.04 1.17 17.11
N GLU A 289 -3.34 0.05 17.32
CA GLU A 289 -2.25 -0.03 18.30
C GLU A 289 -1.06 0.84 17.89
N LEU A 290 -0.68 0.80 16.61
CA LEU A 290 0.41 1.62 16.08
C LEU A 290 0.07 3.12 16.17
N TYR A 291 -1.15 3.49 15.80
CA TYR A 291 -1.65 4.85 15.98
C TYR A 291 -1.58 5.28 17.46
N GLY A 292 -2.14 4.47 18.35
CA GLY A 292 -2.14 4.73 19.79
C GLY A 292 -0.72 4.87 20.36
N LEU A 293 0.21 4.03 19.91
CA LEU A 293 1.61 4.09 20.31
C LEU A 293 2.27 5.41 19.86
N VAL A 294 2.05 5.85 18.63
CA VAL A 294 2.59 7.12 18.13
C VAL A 294 2.03 8.28 18.95
N LYS A 295 0.70 8.28 19.21
CA LYS A 295 0.06 9.34 20.03
C LYS A 295 0.51 9.32 21.49
N TRP A 296 0.81 8.15 22.02
CA TRP A 296 1.39 8.05 23.38
C TRP A 296 2.82 8.59 23.46
N CYS A 297 3.64 8.31 22.42
CA CYS A 297 5.03 8.81 22.37
C CYS A 297 5.11 10.32 22.09
N LYS A 298 4.39 10.78 21.07
CA LYS A 298 4.35 12.17 20.60
C LYS A 298 2.90 12.54 20.20
N PRO A 299 2.08 13.10 21.11
CA PRO A 299 0.62 13.31 20.88
C PRO A 299 0.27 14.08 19.60
N ASN A 300 1.12 15.01 19.20
CA ASN A 300 0.89 15.85 18.01
C ASN A 300 1.52 15.31 16.73
N MET A 301 2.20 14.17 16.77
CA MET A 301 2.82 13.58 15.57
C MET A 301 1.73 13.00 14.65
N PRO A 302 1.66 13.41 13.38
CA PRO A 302 0.74 12.83 12.42
C PRO A 302 1.06 11.36 12.12
N PHE A 303 0.01 10.54 12.10
CA PHE A 303 0.05 9.15 11.65
C PHE A 303 -0.94 8.98 10.50
N GLY A 304 -0.50 8.45 9.39
CA GLY A 304 -1.33 8.25 8.21
C GLY A 304 -1.32 6.84 7.68
N LEU A 305 -2.41 6.49 7.01
CA LEU A 305 -2.59 5.20 6.37
C LEU A 305 -2.42 5.30 4.86
N ASN A 306 -1.57 4.43 4.31
CA ASN A 306 -1.50 4.20 2.87
C ASN A 306 -2.63 3.24 2.48
N VAL A 307 -3.58 3.71 1.66
CA VAL A 307 -4.76 2.93 1.26
C VAL A 307 -4.53 2.35 -0.13
N TRP A 308 -4.43 1.04 -0.19
CA TRP A 308 -4.08 0.31 -1.39
C TRP A 308 -5.08 0.54 -2.54
N ASN A 309 -4.60 0.72 -3.77
CA ASN A 309 -5.42 0.97 -4.96
C ASN A 309 -6.40 -0.17 -5.29
N ARG A 310 -6.13 -1.41 -4.88
CA ARG A 310 -7.08 -2.51 -5.02
C ARG A 310 -8.41 -2.27 -4.31
N ASN A 311 -8.44 -1.42 -3.27
CA ASN A 311 -9.68 -1.01 -2.60
C ASN A 311 -10.62 -0.26 -3.56
N HIS A 312 -10.09 0.34 -4.63
CA HIS A 312 -10.90 1.01 -5.65
C HIS A 312 -11.56 0.04 -6.62
N PHE A 313 -11.02 -1.16 -6.78
CA PHE A 313 -11.39 -2.11 -7.83
C PHE A 313 -12.08 -3.37 -7.31
N ASN A 314 -12.22 -3.51 -6.00
CA ASN A 314 -12.76 -4.71 -5.38
C ASN A 314 -13.89 -4.33 -4.41
N ILE A 315 -15.12 -4.82 -4.69
CA ILE A 315 -16.31 -4.51 -3.90
C ILE A 315 -16.23 -5.02 -2.46
N PHE A 316 -15.59 -6.17 -2.24
CA PHE A 316 -15.43 -6.73 -0.89
C PHE A 316 -14.45 -5.89 -0.07
N ARG A 317 -13.32 -5.53 -0.67
CA ARG A 317 -12.33 -4.66 -0.01
C ARG A 317 -12.90 -3.29 0.31
N ARG A 318 -13.67 -2.71 -0.62
CA ARG A 318 -14.30 -1.42 -0.40
C ARG A 318 -15.31 -1.47 0.76
N ALA A 319 -16.03 -2.58 0.91
CA ALA A 319 -16.93 -2.80 2.02
C ALA A 319 -16.20 -3.01 3.37
N GLN A 320 -15.02 -3.61 3.34
CA GLN A 320 -14.22 -3.91 4.52
C GLN A 320 -13.50 -2.68 5.11
N TRP A 321 -13.16 -1.70 4.27
CA TRP A 321 -12.35 -0.53 4.63
C TRP A 321 -13.09 0.78 4.35
N PRO A 322 -14.20 1.06 5.08
CA PRO A 322 -14.92 2.34 4.91
C PRO A 322 -14.03 3.50 5.39
N TRP A 323 -14.05 4.60 4.64
CA TRP A 323 -13.20 5.76 4.91
C TRP A 323 -13.35 6.31 6.34
N TYR A 324 -14.59 6.43 6.82
CA TYR A 324 -14.83 6.97 8.16
C TYR A 324 -14.20 6.12 9.27
N GLU A 325 -14.21 4.79 9.16
CA GLU A 325 -13.59 3.94 10.17
C GLU A 325 -12.08 4.18 10.27
N GLN A 326 -11.41 4.45 9.15
CA GLN A 326 -9.97 4.72 9.12
C GLN A 326 -9.61 6.01 9.88
N THR A 327 -10.51 7.00 9.93
CA THR A 327 -10.28 8.26 10.67
C THR A 327 -10.20 8.06 12.18
N LEU A 328 -10.67 6.93 12.71
CA LEU A 328 -10.58 6.60 14.14
C LEU A 328 -9.15 6.27 14.59
N TYR A 329 -8.27 5.98 13.64
CA TYR A 329 -6.88 5.61 13.89
C TYR A 329 -5.90 6.13 12.83
N ALA A 330 -6.24 7.24 12.21
CA ALA A 330 -5.35 7.98 11.31
C ALA A 330 -5.70 9.46 11.29
N ASP A 331 -4.68 10.32 11.27
CA ASP A 331 -4.86 11.78 11.09
C ASP A 331 -4.99 12.13 9.61
N TRP A 332 -4.52 11.26 8.72
CA TRP A 332 -4.62 11.40 7.28
C TRP A 332 -4.61 10.06 6.57
N VAL A 333 -5.18 10.03 5.39
CA VAL A 333 -5.22 8.85 4.52
C VAL A 333 -4.59 9.18 3.16
N LYS A 334 -3.90 8.19 2.58
CA LYS A 334 -3.29 8.29 1.25
C LYS A 334 -3.93 7.26 0.32
N PRO A 335 -5.04 7.58 -0.36
CA PRO A 335 -5.56 6.74 -1.42
C PRO A 335 -4.56 6.64 -2.58
N ILE A 336 -4.16 5.43 -2.95
CA ILE A 336 -3.25 5.21 -4.07
C ILE A 336 -4.01 5.26 -5.39
N THR A 337 -3.64 6.18 -6.28
CA THR A 337 -4.22 6.30 -7.63
C THR A 337 -3.12 6.33 -8.70
N TYR A 338 -2.37 5.23 -8.82
CA TYR A 338 -1.34 5.12 -9.87
C TYR A 338 -2.01 4.90 -11.23
N GLN A 339 -2.61 5.96 -11.78
CA GLN A 339 -3.52 5.95 -12.93
C GLN A 339 -3.00 5.17 -14.15
N HIS A 340 -1.70 5.25 -14.45
CA HIS A 340 -1.09 4.54 -15.56
C HIS A 340 -0.89 3.02 -15.27
N GLN A 341 -0.82 2.60 -14.01
CA GLN A 341 -0.73 1.20 -13.59
C GLN A 341 -2.12 0.63 -13.22
N SER A 342 -3.01 1.49 -12.77
CA SER A 342 -4.32 1.10 -12.23
C SER A 342 -5.22 0.44 -13.26
N GLY A 343 -5.04 0.71 -14.54
CA GLY A 343 -5.80 0.04 -15.61
C GLY A 343 -5.54 -1.47 -15.67
N GLU A 344 -4.28 -1.91 -15.50
CA GLU A 344 -3.94 -3.33 -15.41
C GLU A 344 -4.49 -3.97 -14.14
N ILE A 345 -4.40 -3.27 -13.01
CA ILE A 345 -4.95 -3.75 -11.74
C ILE A 345 -6.47 -3.90 -11.85
N TRP A 346 -7.16 -2.92 -12.44
CA TRP A 346 -8.59 -3.00 -12.69
C TRP A 346 -8.94 -4.19 -13.58
N ALA A 347 -8.24 -4.37 -14.69
CA ALA A 347 -8.47 -5.50 -15.59
C ALA A 347 -8.25 -6.86 -14.88
N LYS A 348 -7.26 -6.96 -14.01
CA LYS A 348 -7.00 -8.16 -13.21
C LYS A 348 -8.11 -8.44 -12.19
N GLU A 349 -8.51 -7.44 -11.41
CA GLU A 349 -9.60 -7.57 -10.43
C GLU A 349 -10.92 -7.91 -11.13
N PHE A 350 -11.26 -7.21 -12.21
CA PHE A 350 -12.40 -7.54 -13.04
C PHE A 350 -12.36 -8.99 -13.52
N GLY A 351 -11.20 -9.46 -13.96
CA GLY A 351 -11.00 -10.84 -14.41
C GLY A 351 -11.29 -11.89 -13.34
N PHE A 352 -11.02 -11.59 -12.06
CA PHE A 352 -11.41 -12.47 -10.97
C PHE A 352 -12.93 -12.53 -10.79
N PHE A 353 -13.60 -11.38 -10.77
CA PHE A 353 -15.06 -11.32 -10.69
C PHE A 353 -15.73 -12.01 -11.87
N GLN A 354 -15.23 -11.74 -13.10
CA GLN A 354 -15.77 -12.32 -14.34
C GLN A 354 -15.60 -13.84 -14.42
N LYS A 355 -14.57 -14.39 -13.81
CA LYS A 355 -14.34 -15.85 -13.78
C LYS A 355 -15.04 -16.55 -12.61
N THR A 356 -15.50 -15.82 -11.63
CA THR A 356 -16.12 -16.37 -10.42
C THR A 356 -17.57 -15.95 -10.29
N ILE A 357 -17.87 -14.98 -9.45
CA ILE A 357 -19.26 -14.62 -9.07
C ILE A 357 -20.05 -13.91 -10.18
N MET A 358 -19.41 -13.27 -11.15
CA MET A 358 -20.06 -12.59 -12.27
C MET A 358 -19.96 -13.36 -13.60
N ARG A 359 -19.62 -14.62 -13.54
CA ARG A 359 -19.36 -15.44 -14.72
C ARG A 359 -20.55 -15.60 -15.64
N ASP A 360 -21.76 -15.53 -15.11
CA ASP A 360 -23.00 -15.68 -15.87
C ASP A 360 -23.38 -14.42 -16.68
N PHE A 361 -22.70 -13.31 -16.42
CA PHE A 361 -22.90 -12.07 -17.16
C PHE A 361 -21.96 -12.01 -18.36
N ASP A 362 -22.40 -11.39 -19.44
CA ASP A 362 -21.47 -11.01 -20.48
C ASP A 362 -20.45 -9.97 -19.93
N PRO A 363 -19.19 -9.98 -20.42
CA PRO A 363 -18.15 -9.15 -19.86
C PRO A 363 -18.44 -7.65 -19.88
N GLU A 364 -19.15 -7.15 -20.89
CA GLU A 364 -19.47 -5.73 -21.00
C GLU A 364 -20.50 -5.31 -19.93
N THR A 365 -21.52 -6.12 -19.72
CA THR A 365 -22.52 -5.89 -18.67
C THR A 365 -21.88 -5.99 -17.28
N ALA A 366 -21.07 -7.03 -17.03
CA ALA A 366 -20.36 -7.19 -15.76
C ALA A 366 -19.46 -5.99 -15.44
N MET A 367 -18.74 -5.50 -16.44
CA MET A 367 -17.85 -4.35 -16.30
C MET A 367 -18.64 -3.07 -15.97
N LYS A 368 -19.75 -2.81 -16.68
CA LYS A 368 -20.61 -1.65 -16.41
C LYS A 368 -21.20 -1.67 -15.00
N VAL A 369 -21.60 -2.84 -14.52
CA VAL A 369 -22.13 -2.99 -13.15
C VAL A 369 -21.04 -2.67 -12.12
N LEU A 370 -19.88 -3.28 -12.23
CA LEU A 370 -18.77 -3.02 -11.29
C LEU A 370 -18.28 -1.59 -11.37
N ASP A 371 -18.16 -1.04 -12.57
CA ASP A 371 -17.74 0.35 -12.79
C ASP A 371 -18.71 1.34 -12.13
N GLY A 372 -20.01 1.13 -12.29
CA GLY A 372 -21.03 1.95 -11.64
C GLY A 372 -21.03 1.84 -10.11
N ILE A 373 -20.70 0.67 -9.54
CA ILE A 373 -20.57 0.48 -8.09
C ILE A 373 -19.30 1.13 -7.53
N LEU A 374 -18.18 1.00 -8.26
CA LEU A 374 -16.85 1.38 -7.79
C LEU A 374 -16.44 2.81 -8.21
N ASN A 375 -17.22 3.45 -9.08
CA ASN A 375 -16.97 4.82 -9.57
C ASN A 375 -15.59 4.98 -10.22
N VAL A 376 -15.19 3.97 -11.04
CA VAL A 376 -13.88 3.95 -11.71
C VAL A 376 -13.92 4.66 -13.06
N GLU A 377 -15.06 4.62 -13.75
CA GLU A 377 -15.26 5.09 -15.15
C GLU A 377 -14.24 4.46 -16.11
N GLY A 378 -14.15 3.13 -16.05
CA GLY A 378 -13.32 2.35 -16.93
C GLY A 378 -13.90 2.33 -18.35
N SER A 379 -13.14 2.78 -19.32
CA SER A 379 -13.40 2.50 -20.75
C SER A 379 -13.24 1.01 -21.03
N ALA A 380 -13.52 0.57 -22.26
CA ALA A 380 -13.42 -0.84 -22.64
C ALA A 380 -12.13 -1.50 -22.13
N LEU A 381 -12.25 -2.71 -21.61
CA LEU A 381 -11.18 -3.45 -20.89
C LEU A 381 -9.83 -3.46 -21.62
N GLY A 382 -9.85 -3.50 -22.95
CA GLY A 382 -8.62 -3.49 -23.76
C GLY A 382 -7.84 -2.17 -23.73
N SER A 383 -8.53 -1.03 -23.60
CA SER A 383 -7.88 0.29 -23.61
C SER A 383 -7.31 0.65 -22.24
N VAL A 384 -7.95 0.25 -21.12
CA VAL A 384 -7.46 0.61 -19.78
C VAL A 384 -6.07 0.06 -19.46
N ILE A 385 -5.67 -1.06 -20.07
CA ILE A 385 -4.33 -1.63 -19.90
C ILE A 385 -3.30 -0.80 -20.67
N GLN A 386 -3.61 -0.37 -21.88
CA GLN A 386 -2.70 0.36 -22.76
C GLN A 386 -2.62 1.85 -22.42
N ASP A 387 -3.75 2.46 -22.08
CA ASP A 387 -3.90 3.89 -21.88
C ASP A 387 -3.87 4.28 -20.38
N GLY A 388 -4.07 3.30 -19.47
CA GLY A 388 -4.31 3.56 -18.07
C GLY A 388 -5.72 4.11 -17.81
N LEU A 389 -5.94 4.63 -16.62
CA LEU A 389 -7.20 5.29 -16.26
C LEU A 389 -7.01 6.81 -16.35
N ASP A 390 -8.05 7.51 -16.86
CA ASP A 390 -7.98 8.95 -17.04
C ASP A 390 -7.91 9.68 -15.69
N PRO A 391 -6.90 10.54 -15.44
CA PRO A 391 -6.79 11.30 -14.20
C PRO A 391 -8.01 12.18 -13.89
N ASP A 392 -8.62 12.79 -14.91
CA ASP A 392 -9.73 13.72 -14.73
C ASP A 392 -11.02 13.05 -14.27
N THR A 393 -11.14 11.74 -14.44
CA THR A 393 -12.23 10.93 -13.93
C THR A 393 -11.76 10.08 -12.76
N TYR A 394 -10.86 9.15 -12.97
CA TYR A 394 -10.44 8.17 -11.95
C TYR A 394 -9.82 8.83 -10.70
N VAL A 395 -8.79 9.69 -10.86
CA VAL A 395 -8.15 10.36 -9.71
C VAL A 395 -9.15 11.29 -9.03
N PHE A 396 -9.92 12.04 -9.82
CA PHE A 396 -10.96 12.93 -9.31
C PHE A 396 -12.01 12.16 -8.50
N ASN A 397 -12.59 11.08 -9.05
CA ASN A 397 -13.65 10.32 -8.40
C ASN A 397 -13.18 9.66 -7.10
N GLN A 398 -12.01 8.99 -7.13
CA GLN A 398 -11.48 8.35 -5.93
C GLN A 398 -11.08 9.36 -4.85
N CYS A 399 -10.58 10.53 -5.23
CA CYS A 399 -10.32 11.62 -4.30
C CYS A 399 -11.63 12.17 -3.69
N ALA A 400 -12.62 12.45 -4.51
CA ALA A 400 -13.93 12.96 -4.06
C ALA A 400 -14.64 11.95 -3.13
N ASP A 401 -14.52 10.65 -3.43
CA ASP A 401 -15.05 9.58 -2.56
C ASP A 401 -14.34 9.55 -1.20
N ALA A 402 -13.02 9.69 -1.18
CA ALA A 402 -12.24 9.73 0.05
C ALA A 402 -12.57 10.99 0.88
N VAL A 403 -12.55 12.18 0.25
CA VAL A 403 -12.87 13.45 0.91
C VAL A 403 -14.27 13.42 1.52
N ARG A 404 -15.26 12.91 0.78
CA ARG A 404 -16.61 12.74 1.31
C ARG A 404 -16.65 11.73 2.45
N GLY A 405 -15.93 10.62 2.32
CA GLY A 405 -15.99 9.49 3.24
C GLY A 405 -15.27 9.72 4.57
N VAL A 406 -14.25 10.58 4.63
CA VAL A 406 -13.57 10.93 5.89
C VAL A 406 -14.33 11.97 6.72
N HIS A 407 -15.39 12.57 6.19
CA HIS A 407 -16.27 13.54 6.90
C HIS A 407 -15.53 14.73 7.53
N GLY A 408 -14.33 15.07 7.04
CA GLY A 408 -13.48 16.13 7.59
C GLY A 408 -12.68 15.73 8.85
N GLU A 409 -12.79 14.48 9.30
CA GLU A 409 -12.10 13.97 10.50
C GLU A 409 -10.63 13.59 10.23
N ALA A 410 -10.24 13.45 8.96
CA ALA A 410 -8.86 13.21 8.54
C ALA A 410 -8.54 13.98 7.27
N LYS A 411 -7.24 14.22 7.02
CA LYS A 411 -6.76 14.81 5.77
C LYS A 411 -6.69 13.74 4.66
N VAL A 412 -6.88 14.17 3.41
CA VAL A 412 -6.76 13.30 2.23
C VAL A 412 -5.59 13.75 1.37
N PHE A 413 -4.50 13.00 1.40
CA PHE A 413 -3.30 13.22 0.57
C PHE A 413 -3.24 12.15 -0.52
N MET A 414 -3.59 12.52 -1.77
CA MET A 414 -3.66 11.54 -2.85
C MET A 414 -2.29 10.99 -3.24
N GLY A 415 -2.15 9.67 -3.26
CA GLY A 415 -0.97 8.98 -3.75
C GLY A 415 -0.99 8.91 -5.28
N LEU A 416 -0.22 9.79 -5.92
CA LEU A 416 -0.17 9.88 -7.38
C LEU A 416 0.99 9.08 -7.95
N GLY A 417 0.72 8.23 -8.94
CA GLY A 417 1.74 7.44 -9.60
C GLY A 417 2.59 8.29 -10.54
N ILE A 418 3.88 8.39 -10.25
CA ILE A 418 4.87 9.00 -11.13
C ILE A 418 5.88 7.92 -11.51
N ASP A 419 5.78 7.43 -12.75
CA ASP A 419 6.62 6.32 -13.25
C ASP A 419 6.60 5.04 -12.37
N ALA A 420 5.42 4.67 -11.83
CA ALA A 420 5.29 3.41 -11.13
C ALA A 420 5.78 2.26 -12.03
N PRO A 421 6.53 1.27 -11.48
CA PRO A 421 7.08 0.19 -12.27
C PRO A 421 6.00 -0.54 -13.08
N ARG A 422 6.30 -0.79 -14.36
CA ARG A 422 5.40 -1.52 -15.25
C ARG A 422 5.67 -3.01 -15.15
N VAL A 423 4.60 -3.77 -15.05
CA VAL A 423 4.67 -5.24 -15.12
C VAL A 423 4.83 -5.72 -16.55
N ARG A 424 4.22 -5.00 -17.50
CA ARG A 424 4.22 -5.32 -18.95
C ARG A 424 4.84 -4.20 -19.75
N ALA A 425 5.48 -4.54 -20.85
CA ALA A 425 6.12 -3.57 -21.74
C ALA A 425 5.10 -2.66 -22.47
N ASP A 426 3.89 -3.18 -22.72
CA ASP A 426 2.78 -2.50 -23.39
C ASP A 426 1.85 -1.73 -22.44
N GLN A 427 2.13 -1.76 -21.14
CA GLN A 427 1.36 -1.01 -20.14
C GLN A 427 1.55 0.50 -20.29
N ALA A 428 0.53 1.27 -19.94
CA ALA A 428 0.54 2.73 -19.94
C ALA A 428 1.76 3.31 -19.20
N LYS A 429 2.22 4.46 -19.67
CA LYS A 429 3.34 5.20 -19.09
C LYS A 429 2.85 6.49 -18.47
N CYS A 430 3.52 6.94 -17.41
CA CYS A 430 3.36 8.29 -16.94
C CYS A 430 3.99 9.27 -17.95
N THR A 431 3.36 10.42 -18.12
CA THR A 431 3.84 11.55 -18.90
C THR A 431 3.74 12.83 -18.07
N PRO A 432 4.45 13.92 -18.45
CA PRO A 432 4.30 15.20 -17.77
C PRO A 432 2.85 15.71 -17.72
N ASP A 433 2.08 15.47 -18.79
CA ASP A 433 0.66 15.85 -18.86
C ASP A 433 -0.20 15.02 -17.88
N ILE A 434 0.00 13.71 -17.84
CA ILE A 434 -0.70 12.83 -16.88
C ILE A 434 -0.37 13.23 -15.44
N ALA A 435 0.88 13.52 -15.13
CA ALA A 435 1.30 13.98 -13.81
C ALA A 435 0.64 15.31 -13.44
N TYR A 436 0.64 16.28 -14.36
CA TYR A 436 -0.03 17.57 -14.21
C TYR A 436 -1.54 17.39 -13.95
N ARG A 437 -2.25 16.67 -14.80
CA ARG A 437 -3.70 16.42 -14.68
C ARG A 437 -4.07 15.70 -13.39
N SER A 438 -3.24 14.76 -12.93
CA SER A 438 -3.47 14.05 -11.66
C SER A 438 -3.42 14.97 -10.45
N VAL A 439 -2.47 15.91 -10.41
CA VAL A 439 -2.41 16.94 -9.37
C VAL A 439 -3.64 17.84 -9.44
N MET A 440 -3.97 18.36 -10.64
CA MET A 440 -5.13 19.24 -10.83
C MET A 440 -6.44 18.54 -10.44
N ALA A 441 -6.62 17.28 -10.80
CA ALA A 441 -7.80 16.48 -10.43
C ALA A 441 -7.93 16.32 -8.91
N THR A 442 -6.83 16.09 -8.20
CA THR A 442 -6.80 15.98 -6.74
C THR A 442 -7.35 17.24 -6.07
N TYR A 443 -6.79 18.40 -6.40
CA TYR A 443 -7.23 19.66 -5.76
C TYR A 443 -8.64 20.09 -6.20
N ARG A 444 -9.03 19.81 -7.44
CA ARG A 444 -10.39 20.04 -7.93
C ARG A 444 -11.42 19.18 -7.18
N ALA A 445 -11.05 17.98 -6.76
CA ALA A 445 -11.90 17.08 -5.96
C ALA A 445 -11.92 17.41 -4.46
N GLY A 446 -11.15 18.40 -4.01
CA GLY A 446 -11.08 18.83 -2.61
C GLY A 446 -10.03 18.10 -1.77
N GLY A 447 -9.07 17.42 -2.38
CA GLY A 447 -7.94 16.81 -1.66
C GLY A 447 -7.06 17.84 -0.97
N ASP A 448 -6.53 17.50 0.19
CA ASP A 448 -5.72 18.38 1.03
C ASP A 448 -4.24 18.45 0.58
N GLY A 449 -3.79 17.51 -0.25
CA GLY A 449 -2.42 17.45 -0.74
C GLY A 449 -2.14 16.21 -1.60
N VAL A 450 -0.89 16.05 -1.97
CA VAL A 450 -0.44 14.95 -2.82
C VAL A 450 0.80 14.27 -2.24
N VAL A 451 0.95 12.98 -2.50
CA VAL A 451 2.17 12.20 -2.28
C VAL A 451 2.60 11.57 -3.60
N LEU A 452 3.73 12.00 -4.13
CA LEU A 452 4.32 11.47 -5.36
C LEU A 452 4.91 10.09 -5.09
N SER A 453 4.49 9.09 -5.84
CA SER A 453 4.68 7.68 -5.54
C SER A 453 5.10 6.89 -6.79
N PRO A 454 5.68 5.68 -6.69
CA PRO A 454 5.99 4.96 -5.44
C PRO A 454 7.41 5.20 -4.93
N ASN A 455 8.32 5.77 -5.72
CA ASN A 455 9.70 6.01 -5.31
C ASN A 455 10.40 7.00 -6.25
N TYR A 456 11.01 8.03 -5.70
CA TYR A 456 11.77 9.04 -6.44
C TYR A 456 12.79 8.42 -7.42
N ALA A 457 13.51 7.38 -7.01
CA ALA A 457 14.49 6.71 -7.88
C ALA A 457 13.90 6.15 -9.18
N SER A 458 12.60 5.86 -9.22
CA SER A 458 11.91 5.39 -10.42
C SER A 458 11.30 6.51 -11.28
N MET A 459 11.32 7.76 -10.82
CA MET A 459 10.63 8.87 -11.46
C MET A 459 11.52 9.59 -12.46
N LYS A 460 10.99 9.89 -13.63
CA LYS A 460 11.62 10.79 -14.58
C LYS A 460 11.46 12.22 -14.14
N LEU A 461 12.53 13.00 -14.23
CA LEU A 461 12.49 14.41 -13.84
C LEU A 461 11.50 15.23 -14.70
N GLU A 462 11.33 14.88 -15.98
CA GLU A 462 10.34 15.54 -16.86
C GLU A 462 8.90 15.35 -16.36
N ASN A 463 8.57 14.17 -15.77
CA ASN A 463 7.25 13.94 -15.21
C ASN A 463 7.04 14.74 -13.91
N LEU A 464 8.10 14.90 -13.12
CA LEU A 464 8.09 15.78 -11.95
C LEU A 464 7.94 17.27 -12.36
N ASP A 465 8.41 17.69 -13.54
CA ASP A 465 8.15 19.04 -14.06
C ASP A 465 6.66 19.24 -14.35
N GLY A 466 5.94 18.20 -14.77
CA GLY A 466 4.48 18.24 -14.90
C GLY A 466 3.78 18.52 -13.55
N VAL A 467 4.24 17.88 -12.49
CA VAL A 467 3.78 18.19 -11.12
C VAL A 467 4.08 19.62 -10.73
N ALA A 468 5.32 20.08 -10.94
CA ALA A 468 5.75 21.44 -10.63
C ALA A 468 4.90 22.50 -11.35
N LYS A 469 4.55 22.27 -12.62
CA LYS A 469 3.65 23.14 -13.40
C LYS A 469 2.27 23.23 -12.74
N ALA A 470 1.66 22.12 -12.36
CA ALA A 470 0.36 22.12 -11.69
C ALA A 470 0.41 22.87 -10.35
N LEU A 471 1.43 22.60 -9.53
CA LEU A 471 1.61 23.29 -8.24
C LEU A 471 1.81 24.79 -8.39
N THR A 472 2.49 25.23 -9.44
CA THR A 472 2.67 26.66 -9.76
C THR A 472 1.33 27.31 -10.14
N GLU A 473 0.52 26.66 -11.00
CA GLU A 473 -0.80 27.16 -11.38
C GLU A 473 -1.77 27.24 -10.19
N LEU A 474 -1.65 26.33 -9.24
CA LEU A 474 -2.43 26.32 -7.99
C LEU A 474 -1.90 27.33 -6.96
N GLY A 475 -0.78 28.01 -7.22
CA GLY A 475 -0.14 28.91 -6.26
C GLY A 475 0.51 28.22 -5.07
N LEU A 476 0.77 26.91 -5.19
CA LEU A 476 1.39 26.07 -4.16
C LEU A 476 2.91 25.97 -4.33
N LYS A 477 3.45 26.38 -5.45
CA LYS A 477 4.90 26.51 -5.70
C LYS A 477 5.17 27.94 -6.18
N SER A 478 6.14 28.58 -5.54
CA SER A 478 6.66 29.90 -5.94
C SER A 478 7.67 29.77 -7.08
#